data_a3869f93a437eef0e476bb5613ee4749
#
_entry.id   a3869f93a437eef0e476bb5613ee4749
#
_cell.length_a   1.000
_cell.length_b   1.000
_cell.length_c   1.000
_cell.angle_alpha   90.00
_cell.angle_beta   90.00
_cell.angle_gamma   90.00
#
_symmetry.space_group_name_H-M   'P 1'
#
loop_
_entity.id
_entity.type
_entity.pdbx_description
1 polymer ?
#
loop_
_entity_poly.entity_id
_entity_poly.type
_entity_poly.pdbx_seq_one_letter_code
_entity_poly.pdbx_strand_id
1 'polypeptide(L)'
;MCIRDRTYVQYGAADFGVAGKDVLLEHGGEGLYQPVDLRIACCRMSVAVNAGFDYENAVRQGARLRVATKFVNTAREHFAKKGVHVDLIKLYGSMELAPLVGLSDAIVDVVSTGGTLRANNLVEVEKIMDISSRLVVNQAALKLKRERLQPIIEAFERASKQQG
;
A
#
# COMPACT_ATOMS: atom_id res chain seq x y z
N MET A 1 7.65 -2.58 -4.34
CA MET A 1 8.38 -1.31 -4.41
C MET A 1 9.00 -1.00 -3.05
N CYS A 2 10.20 -0.41 -2.98
CA CYS A 2 10.96 -0.33 -1.74
C CYS A 2 10.69 1.00 -1.00
N ILE A 3 10.49 0.94 0.31
CA ILE A 3 10.36 2.12 1.19
C ILE A 3 11.60 3.04 1.11
N ARG A 4 12.76 2.46 0.80
CA ARG A 4 14.04 3.20 0.67
C ARG A 4 13.99 4.27 -0.41
N ASP A 5 13.36 4.01 -1.55
CA ASP A 5 13.30 4.93 -2.68
C ASP A 5 12.58 6.22 -2.29
N ARG A 6 11.44 6.10 -1.60
CA ARG A 6 10.72 7.24 -1.01
C ARG A 6 11.63 8.04 -0.06
N THR A 7 12.36 7.36 0.81
CA THR A 7 13.22 7.99 1.82
C THR A 7 14.35 8.79 1.18
N TYR A 8 15.00 8.26 0.14
CA TYR A 8 16.05 9.02 -0.58
C TYR A 8 15.51 10.31 -1.20
N VAL A 9 14.31 10.28 -1.78
CA VAL A 9 13.69 11.48 -2.33
C VAL A 9 13.26 12.45 -1.22
N GLN A 10 12.69 11.96 -0.14
CA GLN A 10 12.23 12.78 0.98
C GLN A 10 13.37 13.60 1.60
N TYR A 11 14.52 12.98 1.80
CA TYR A 11 15.68 13.62 2.41
C TYR A 11 16.62 14.30 1.40
N GLY A 12 16.24 14.38 0.13
CA GLY A 12 16.98 15.11 -0.89
C GLY A 12 18.25 14.43 -1.40
N ALA A 13 18.45 13.14 -1.09
CA ALA A 13 19.51 12.34 -1.71
C ALA A 13 19.20 12.04 -3.19
N ALA A 14 17.92 12.12 -3.58
CA ALA A 14 17.48 12.13 -4.96
C ALA A 14 16.42 13.23 -5.15
N ASP A 15 16.39 13.86 -6.32
CA ASP A 15 15.44 14.92 -6.63
C ASP A 15 14.04 14.37 -6.93
N PHE A 16 13.97 13.18 -7.56
CA PHE A 16 12.72 12.47 -7.84
C PHE A 16 12.93 10.95 -7.82
N GLY A 17 11.84 10.20 -7.78
CA GLY A 17 11.84 8.75 -7.78
C GLY A 17 10.45 8.18 -8.07
N VAL A 18 10.35 6.88 -8.03
CA VAL A 18 9.08 6.16 -8.20
C VAL A 18 8.76 5.40 -6.92
N ALA A 19 7.58 5.63 -6.36
CA ALA A 19 7.13 4.96 -5.14
C ALA A 19 5.70 4.42 -5.31
N GLY A 20 5.37 3.33 -4.61
CA GLY A 20 4.00 2.81 -4.57
C GLY A 20 3.10 3.68 -3.73
N LYS A 21 1.85 3.83 -4.15
CA LYS A 21 0.82 4.53 -3.38
C LYS A 21 0.67 3.95 -1.96
N ASP A 22 0.83 2.63 -1.81
CA ASP A 22 0.82 1.90 -0.54
C ASP A 22 1.87 2.42 0.45
N VAL A 23 3.11 2.59 -0.03
CA VAL A 23 4.23 3.09 0.77
C VAL A 23 4.03 4.56 1.15
N LEU A 24 3.50 5.36 0.23
CA LEU A 24 3.24 6.79 0.47
C LEU A 24 2.15 7.00 1.51
N LEU A 25 1.09 6.20 1.49
CA LEU A 25 0.01 6.26 2.48
C LEU A 25 0.47 5.75 3.85
N GLU A 26 1.20 4.64 3.89
CA GLU A 26 1.66 4.05 5.16
C GLU A 26 2.64 4.96 5.91
N HIS A 27 3.55 5.61 5.20
CA HIS A 27 4.65 6.37 5.80
C HIS A 27 4.49 7.90 5.70
N GLY A 28 3.37 8.37 5.14
CA GLY A 28 3.14 9.78 4.87
C GLY A 28 3.92 10.31 3.68
N GLY A 29 3.50 11.47 3.17
CA GLY A 29 4.08 12.15 2.01
C GLY A 29 4.73 13.49 2.36
N GLU A 30 5.12 13.73 3.61
CA GLU A 30 5.75 14.98 4.03
C GLU A 30 7.03 15.25 3.23
N GLY A 31 7.18 16.49 2.72
CA GLY A 31 8.32 16.88 1.88
C GLY A 31 8.31 16.29 0.47
N LEU A 32 7.31 15.51 0.10
CA LEU A 32 7.14 14.90 -1.22
C LEU A 32 5.96 15.50 -1.97
N TYR A 33 6.16 15.73 -3.26
CA TYR A 33 5.14 16.06 -4.22
C TYR A 33 4.89 14.86 -5.13
N GLN A 34 3.62 14.55 -5.44
CA GLN A 34 3.20 13.38 -6.23
C GLN A 34 2.48 13.87 -7.49
N PRO A 35 3.21 14.40 -8.50
CA PRO A 35 2.58 15.02 -9.64
C PRO A 35 1.88 14.05 -10.58
N VAL A 36 2.36 12.80 -10.68
CA VAL A 36 1.91 11.86 -11.71
C VAL A 36 1.60 10.49 -11.13
N ASP A 37 0.41 9.97 -11.45
CA ASP A 37 0.09 8.55 -11.36
C ASP A 37 0.60 7.87 -12.62
N LEU A 38 1.60 7.00 -12.46
CA LEU A 38 2.24 6.33 -13.59
C LEU A 38 1.39 5.21 -14.20
N ARG A 39 0.33 4.78 -13.49
CA ARG A 39 -0.59 3.70 -13.90
C ARG A 39 0.12 2.37 -14.23
N ILE A 40 1.29 2.16 -13.67
CA ILE A 40 2.06 0.92 -13.80
C ILE A 40 2.13 0.18 -12.45
N ALA A 41 2.49 -1.11 -12.50
CA ALA A 41 2.53 -2.01 -11.36
C ALA A 41 1.21 -1.96 -10.55
N CYS A 42 0.08 -1.92 -11.27
CA CYS A 42 -1.25 -1.86 -10.68
C CYS A 42 -1.53 -3.13 -9.89
N CYS A 43 -1.96 -2.93 -8.65
CA CYS A 43 -2.37 -3.97 -7.73
C CYS A 43 -3.41 -3.39 -6.77
N ARG A 44 -3.84 -4.16 -5.78
CA ARG A 44 -4.78 -3.70 -4.77
C ARG A 44 -4.31 -4.07 -3.38
N MET A 45 -4.66 -3.28 -2.39
CA MET A 45 -4.55 -3.65 -0.98
C MET A 45 -5.85 -4.28 -0.54
N SER A 46 -5.76 -5.43 0.10
CA SER A 46 -6.95 -6.21 0.45
C SER A 46 -6.81 -6.87 1.80
N VAL A 47 -7.96 -7.18 2.41
CA VAL A 47 -8.09 -8.07 3.56
C VAL A 47 -8.22 -9.49 3.03
N ALA A 48 -7.42 -10.40 3.55
CA ALA A 48 -7.53 -11.83 3.24
C ALA A 48 -7.54 -12.66 4.54
N VAL A 49 -8.23 -13.80 4.48
CA VAL A 49 -8.42 -14.71 5.61
C VAL A 49 -8.25 -16.16 5.15
N ASN A 50 -8.10 -17.11 6.08
CA ASN A 50 -8.18 -18.54 5.73
C ASN A 50 -9.53 -18.87 5.08
N ALA A 51 -9.54 -19.75 4.09
CA ALA A 51 -10.73 -20.10 3.32
C ALA A 51 -11.91 -20.64 4.16
N GLY A 52 -11.65 -21.13 5.38
CA GLY A 52 -12.69 -21.58 6.31
C GLY A 52 -13.12 -20.56 7.36
N PHE A 53 -12.59 -19.34 7.32
CA PHE A 53 -12.91 -18.31 8.31
C PHE A 53 -14.09 -17.43 7.83
N ASP A 54 -15.15 -17.37 8.64
CA ASP A 54 -16.33 -16.55 8.36
C ASP A 54 -16.11 -15.09 8.81
N TYR A 55 -15.43 -14.35 7.93
CA TYR A 55 -15.08 -12.94 8.17
C TYR A 55 -16.31 -12.04 8.35
N GLU A 56 -17.33 -12.20 7.52
CA GLU A 56 -18.52 -11.35 7.57
C GLU A 56 -19.27 -11.50 8.88
N ASN A 57 -19.41 -12.75 9.35
CA ASN A 57 -20.08 -13.02 10.62
C ASN A 57 -19.25 -12.50 11.80
N ALA A 58 -17.92 -12.69 11.78
CA ALA A 58 -17.02 -12.16 12.82
C ALA A 58 -17.13 -10.64 12.93
N VAL A 59 -17.12 -9.92 11.81
CA VAL A 59 -17.29 -8.45 11.76
C VAL A 59 -18.68 -8.06 12.28
N ARG A 60 -19.75 -8.75 11.85
CA ARG A 60 -21.13 -8.47 12.26
C ARG A 60 -21.34 -8.66 13.77
N GLN A 61 -20.72 -9.67 14.35
CA GLN A 61 -20.78 -9.95 15.78
C GLN A 61 -19.92 -9.02 16.63
N GLY A 62 -19.16 -8.12 16.02
CA GLY A 62 -18.23 -7.22 16.73
C GLY A 62 -17.02 -7.94 17.32
N ALA A 63 -16.64 -9.08 16.73
CA ALA A 63 -15.46 -9.81 17.18
C ALA A 63 -14.20 -8.95 17.01
N ARG A 64 -13.28 -9.05 17.98
CA ARG A 64 -11.99 -8.41 17.90
C ARG A 64 -11.05 -9.26 17.06
N LEU A 65 -10.70 -8.77 15.87
CA LEU A 65 -9.88 -9.51 14.90
C LEU A 65 -8.40 -9.20 15.09
N ARG A 66 -7.57 -10.23 15.06
CA ARG A 66 -6.10 -10.09 14.97
C ARG A 66 -5.73 -9.99 13.49
N VAL A 67 -5.10 -8.89 13.10
CA VAL A 67 -4.76 -8.61 11.71
C VAL A 67 -3.26 -8.43 11.56
N ALA A 68 -2.60 -9.32 10.81
CA ALA A 68 -1.18 -9.20 10.52
C ALA A 68 -0.94 -8.37 9.25
N THR A 69 -0.04 -7.40 9.32
CA THR A 69 0.25 -6.52 8.19
C THR A 69 1.57 -5.76 8.36
N LYS A 70 2.18 -5.35 7.26
CA LYS A 70 3.24 -4.33 7.26
C LYS A 70 2.68 -2.90 7.13
N PHE A 71 1.40 -2.76 6.76
CA PHE A 71 0.70 -1.49 6.53
C PHE A 71 -0.21 -1.14 7.71
N VAL A 72 0.41 -0.94 8.88
CA VAL A 72 -0.31 -0.78 10.15
C VAL A 72 -1.20 0.46 10.18
N ASN A 73 -0.72 1.59 9.63
CA ASN A 73 -1.47 2.84 9.63
C ASN A 73 -2.66 2.76 8.68
N THR A 74 -2.44 2.24 7.48
CA THR A 74 -3.49 2.05 6.47
C THR A 74 -4.56 1.07 6.96
N ALA A 75 -4.16 -0.06 7.57
CA ALA A 75 -5.10 -1.02 8.14
C ALA A 75 -5.91 -0.41 9.30
N ARG A 76 -5.24 0.31 10.22
CA ARG A 76 -5.91 0.98 11.35
C ARG A 76 -6.99 1.95 10.85
N GLU A 77 -6.66 2.79 9.89
CA GLU A 77 -7.60 3.76 9.34
C GLU A 77 -8.79 3.07 8.65
N HIS A 78 -8.54 2.01 7.88
CA HIS A 78 -9.57 1.24 7.21
C HIS A 78 -10.57 0.63 8.19
N PHE A 79 -10.10 -0.13 9.18
CA PHE A 79 -10.97 -0.78 10.16
C PHE A 79 -11.65 0.22 11.10
N ALA A 80 -10.98 1.32 11.45
CA ALA A 80 -11.59 2.40 12.24
C ALA A 80 -12.77 3.04 11.51
N LYS A 81 -12.66 3.31 10.21
CA LYS A 81 -13.77 3.85 9.38
C LYS A 81 -14.98 2.91 9.33
N LYS A 82 -14.74 1.62 9.45
CA LYS A 82 -15.80 0.58 9.46
C LYS A 82 -16.35 0.29 10.86
N GLY A 83 -15.75 0.86 11.91
CA GLY A 83 -16.13 0.55 13.29
C GLY A 83 -15.75 -0.87 13.74
N VAL A 84 -14.78 -1.50 13.08
CA VAL A 84 -14.31 -2.85 13.39
C VAL A 84 -13.12 -2.78 14.34
N HIS A 85 -13.21 -3.50 15.46
CA HIS A 85 -12.12 -3.57 16.43
C HIS A 85 -11.06 -4.57 15.99
N VAL A 86 -9.81 -4.12 15.86
CA VAL A 86 -8.69 -4.96 15.44
C VAL A 86 -7.48 -4.83 16.35
N ASP A 87 -6.77 -5.94 16.53
CA ASP A 87 -5.42 -5.99 17.09
C ASP A 87 -4.44 -6.13 15.92
N LEU A 88 -3.67 -5.06 15.66
CA LEU A 88 -2.73 -5.04 14.55
C LEU A 88 -1.39 -5.62 14.96
N ILE A 89 -0.97 -6.66 14.25
CA ILE A 89 0.31 -7.35 14.42
C ILE A 89 1.22 -6.92 13.28
N LYS A 90 2.24 -6.13 13.59
CA LYS A 90 3.19 -5.65 12.59
C LYS A 90 4.17 -6.74 12.21
N LEU A 91 4.17 -7.10 10.93
CA LEU A 91 5.15 -7.99 10.31
C LEU A 91 5.90 -7.26 9.20
N TYR A 92 7.08 -7.73 8.85
CA TYR A 92 7.92 -7.13 7.81
C TYR A 92 7.96 -7.93 6.51
N GLY A 93 7.33 -9.08 6.48
CA GLY A 93 7.21 -9.99 5.33
C GLY A 93 6.46 -11.25 5.70
N SER A 94 6.17 -12.09 4.70
CA SER A 94 5.52 -13.40 4.86
C SER A 94 4.19 -13.33 5.65
N MET A 95 3.39 -12.30 5.37
CA MET A 95 2.10 -12.10 6.04
C MET A 95 1.18 -13.31 5.90
N GLU A 96 1.26 -13.99 4.75
CA GLU A 96 0.47 -15.19 4.42
C GLU A 96 0.66 -16.36 5.39
N LEU A 97 1.77 -16.40 6.10
CA LEU A 97 2.04 -17.43 7.11
C LEU A 97 1.29 -17.19 8.44
N ALA A 98 0.99 -15.93 8.76
CA ALA A 98 0.41 -15.58 10.06
C ALA A 98 -0.94 -16.28 10.35
N PRO A 99 -1.91 -16.36 9.42
CA PRO A 99 -3.14 -17.12 9.62
C PRO A 99 -2.90 -18.63 9.68
N LEU A 100 -1.92 -19.14 8.96
CA LEU A 100 -1.60 -20.60 8.93
C LEU A 100 -1.10 -21.11 10.27
N VAL A 101 -0.30 -20.30 10.97
CA VAL A 101 0.23 -20.64 12.31
C VAL A 101 -0.65 -20.17 13.46
N GLY A 102 -1.86 -19.64 13.17
CA GLY A 102 -2.79 -19.15 14.19
C GLY A 102 -2.38 -17.85 14.87
N LEU A 103 -1.42 -17.10 14.30
CA LEU A 103 -0.97 -15.80 14.84
C LEU A 103 -2.03 -14.71 14.60
N SER A 104 -2.71 -14.75 13.45
CA SER A 104 -3.75 -13.77 13.09
C SER A 104 -4.98 -14.45 12.50
N ASP A 105 -6.10 -13.75 12.54
CA ASP A 105 -7.38 -14.18 11.93
C ASP A 105 -7.48 -13.68 10.49
N ALA A 106 -6.84 -12.54 10.21
CA ALA A 106 -6.80 -11.93 8.88
C ALA A 106 -5.41 -11.33 8.59
N ILE A 107 -5.17 -11.03 7.34
CA ILE A 107 -4.02 -10.23 6.88
C ILE A 107 -4.49 -9.03 6.05
N VAL A 108 -3.71 -7.96 6.06
CA VAL A 108 -3.81 -6.88 5.09
C VAL A 108 -2.52 -6.83 4.30
N ASP A 109 -2.60 -7.09 3.01
CA ASP A 109 -1.43 -7.09 2.13
C ASP A 109 -1.80 -6.66 0.70
N VAL A 110 -0.77 -6.46 -0.10
CA VAL A 110 -0.86 -6.10 -1.52
C VAL A 110 -1.08 -7.35 -2.35
N VAL A 111 -2.15 -7.33 -3.13
CA VAL A 111 -2.57 -8.42 -4.01
C VAL A 111 -2.49 -7.97 -5.47
N SER A 112 -1.70 -8.65 -6.27
CA SER A 112 -1.67 -8.48 -7.73
C SER A 112 -2.56 -9.51 -8.41
N THR A 113 -2.08 -10.72 -8.59
CA THR A 113 -2.82 -11.83 -9.23
C THR A 113 -3.56 -12.75 -8.24
N GLY A 114 -3.27 -12.61 -6.96
CA GLY A 114 -3.81 -13.48 -5.90
C GLY A 114 -3.17 -14.87 -5.85
N GLY A 115 -2.12 -15.12 -6.63
CA GLY A 115 -1.44 -16.43 -6.65
C GLY A 115 -0.90 -16.85 -5.28
N THR A 116 -0.24 -15.94 -4.57
CA THR A 116 0.30 -16.18 -3.23
C THR A 116 -0.81 -16.51 -2.22
N LEU A 117 -1.94 -15.80 -2.27
CA LEU A 117 -3.08 -16.08 -1.38
C LEU A 117 -3.60 -17.50 -1.61
N ARG A 118 -3.86 -17.86 -2.88
CA ARG A 118 -4.36 -19.20 -3.23
C ARG A 118 -3.39 -20.31 -2.82
N ALA A 119 -2.08 -20.11 -3.03
CA ALA A 119 -1.06 -21.08 -2.65
C ALA A 119 -1.00 -21.32 -1.13
N ASN A 120 -1.47 -20.39 -0.33
CA ASN A 120 -1.51 -20.47 1.13
C ASN A 120 -2.95 -20.65 1.69
N ASN A 121 -3.89 -21.12 0.87
CA ASN A 121 -5.29 -21.35 1.25
C ASN A 121 -5.97 -20.10 1.87
N LEU A 122 -5.58 -18.92 1.37
CA LEU A 122 -6.17 -17.64 1.76
C LEU A 122 -7.13 -17.16 0.67
N VAL A 123 -8.22 -16.54 1.12
CA VAL A 123 -9.20 -15.89 0.25
C VAL A 123 -9.26 -14.40 0.53
N GLU A 124 -9.32 -13.63 -0.53
CA GLU A 124 -9.55 -12.18 -0.46
C GLU A 124 -11.03 -11.93 -0.13
N VAL A 125 -11.30 -11.26 0.98
CA VAL A 125 -12.67 -10.98 1.45
C VAL A 125 -13.06 -9.53 1.27
N GLU A 126 -12.09 -8.63 1.17
CA GLU A 126 -12.38 -7.21 1.06
C GLU A 126 -11.23 -6.46 0.36
N LYS A 127 -11.56 -5.62 -0.62
CA LYS A 127 -10.62 -4.68 -1.23
C LYS A 127 -10.63 -3.37 -0.46
N ILE A 128 -9.45 -2.91 -0.02
CA ILE A 128 -9.27 -1.64 0.68
C ILE A 128 -9.09 -0.50 -0.32
N MET A 129 -8.16 -0.66 -1.28
CA MET A 129 -7.88 0.36 -2.29
C MET A 129 -7.10 -0.20 -3.48
N ASP A 130 -7.14 0.53 -4.60
CA ASP A 130 -6.26 0.31 -5.73
C ASP A 130 -4.92 1.03 -5.53
N ILE A 131 -3.85 0.37 -5.95
CA ILE A 131 -2.47 0.82 -5.84
C ILE A 131 -1.87 0.90 -7.24
N SER A 132 -1.16 1.98 -7.48
CA SER A 132 -0.31 2.19 -8.65
C SER A 132 0.98 2.86 -8.26
N SER A 133 1.96 2.83 -9.14
CA SER A 133 3.21 3.58 -8.95
C SER A 133 2.99 5.07 -9.15
N ARG A 134 3.64 5.88 -8.32
CA ARG A 134 3.59 7.34 -8.36
C ARG A 134 4.99 7.91 -8.64
N LEU A 135 5.05 8.91 -9.49
CA LEU A 135 6.23 9.78 -9.53
C LEU A 135 6.23 10.63 -8.26
N VAL A 136 7.32 10.63 -7.53
CA VAL A 136 7.52 11.45 -6.34
C VAL A 136 8.69 12.40 -6.55
N VAL A 137 8.54 13.64 -6.11
CA VAL A 137 9.52 14.70 -6.28
C VAL A 137 9.77 15.36 -4.93
N ASN A 138 11.03 15.62 -4.60
CA ASN A 138 11.38 16.39 -3.43
C ASN A 138 10.89 17.83 -3.58
N GLN A 139 10.10 18.33 -2.62
CA GLN A 139 9.50 19.67 -2.70
C GLN A 139 10.54 20.80 -2.73
N ALA A 140 11.66 20.66 -1.99
CA ALA A 140 12.73 21.65 -2.00
C ALA A 140 13.48 21.61 -3.34
N ALA A 141 13.79 20.43 -3.85
CA ALA A 141 14.42 20.28 -5.17
C ALA A 141 13.52 20.87 -6.28
N LEU A 142 12.21 20.65 -6.22
CA LEU A 142 11.27 21.22 -7.20
C LEU A 142 11.30 22.74 -7.19
N LYS A 143 11.41 23.38 -6.01
CA LYS A 143 11.51 24.83 -5.90
C LYS A 143 12.85 25.37 -6.44
N LEU A 144 13.94 24.69 -6.14
CA LEU A 144 15.31 25.14 -6.49
C LEU A 144 15.70 24.82 -7.94
N LYS A 145 15.18 23.71 -8.50
CA LYS A 145 15.59 23.17 -9.81
C LYS A 145 14.40 23.05 -10.78
N ARG A 146 13.38 23.91 -10.63
CA ARG A 146 12.12 23.80 -11.36
C ARG A 146 12.29 23.69 -12.87
N GLU A 147 13.14 24.53 -13.46
CA GLU A 147 13.41 24.54 -14.90
C GLU A 147 13.93 23.19 -15.43
N ARG A 148 14.66 22.43 -14.61
CA ARG A 148 15.18 21.11 -14.96
C ARG A 148 14.18 19.99 -14.70
N LEU A 149 13.42 20.07 -13.60
CA LEU A 149 12.54 18.99 -13.16
C LEU A 149 11.17 19.05 -13.85
N GLN A 150 10.65 20.24 -14.17
CA GLN A 150 9.33 20.40 -14.77
C GLN A 150 9.20 19.67 -16.13
N PRO A 151 10.16 19.77 -17.08
CA PRO A 151 10.08 19.02 -18.35
C PRO A 151 10.05 17.50 -18.16
N ILE A 152 10.77 16.99 -17.13
CA ILE A 152 10.79 15.56 -16.80
C ILE A 152 9.41 15.12 -16.29
N ILE A 153 8.81 15.88 -15.37
CA ILE A 153 7.47 15.60 -14.82
C ILE A 153 6.44 15.56 -15.97
N GLU A 154 6.49 16.54 -16.86
CA GLU A 154 5.59 16.61 -18.03
C GLU A 154 5.79 15.45 -19.00
N ALA A 155 7.03 14.97 -19.17
CA ALA A 155 7.31 13.80 -19.99
C ALA A 155 6.67 12.54 -19.38
N PHE A 156 6.79 12.34 -18.08
CA PHE A 156 6.11 11.24 -17.37
C PHE A 156 4.59 11.35 -17.44
N GLU A 157 4.05 12.55 -17.31
CA GLU A 157 2.60 12.80 -17.42
C GLU A 157 2.08 12.45 -18.82
N ARG A 158 2.79 12.86 -19.88
CA ARG A 158 2.43 12.50 -21.26
C ARG A 158 2.49 10.98 -21.47
N ALA A 159 3.55 10.33 -21.02
CA ALA A 159 3.72 8.89 -21.17
C ALA A 159 2.63 8.11 -20.40
N SER A 160 2.25 8.53 -19.21
CA SER A 160 1.20 7.87 -18.42
C SER A 160 -0.20 7.98 -19.05
N LYS A 161 -0.48 9.05 -19.80
CA LYS A 161 -1.74 9.25 -20.52
C LYS A 161 -1.85 8.38 -21.79
N GLN A 162 -0.74 7.91 -22.34
CA GLN A 162 -0.71 7.05 -23.55
C GLN A 162 -0.91 5.56 -23.22
N GLN A 163 -0.86 5.19 -21.95
CA GLN A 163 -1.01 3.79 -21.49
C GLN A 163 -2.45 3.44 -21.03
N GLY A 164 -3.39 4.36 -21.15
CA GLY A 164 -4.78 4.21 -20.70
C GLY A 164 -5.80 3.99 -21.80
#